data_a324bb884b850e705a6bba08cbfe9242
#
_entry.id   a324bb884b850e705a6bba08cbfe9242
#
_cell.length_a   1.000
_cell.length_b   1.000
_cell.length_c   1.000
_cell.angle_alpha   90.00
_cell.angle_beta   90.00
_cell.angle_gamma   90.00
#
_symmetry.space_group_name_H-M   'P 1'
#
loop_
_entity.id
_entity.type
_entity.pdbx_description
1 polymer ?
#
loop_
_entity_poly.entity_id
_entity_poly.type
_entity_poly.pdbx_seq_one_letter_code
_entity_poly.pdbx_strand_id
1 'polypeptide(L)'
;VVISIRDQRGVTVPKRQVEESARRASRDFELFYEQQRSQNAREVKKTGPILAITADGKGVPMLKSELREATRKAAEERQPRLKHRRSPGEKSKTKRMSTVAAVYTIEPFARTPEQIVRELAPIHEALPQRPRPEDKRVWASIKHPPEAIIKQAFEEAQRRDPKHTKEWIALVDGNQTQLDLLRLAAKDYGVKLVIILDLIHVLEYLWKAAWAFHDAGDRAAESWVGERLAEILRGHSSSVAAGMRRSATLRGLSEVERAPIDDCADYLLKYREFLHYDRYLAKGYPIATGVIEGACRYLVKDRMEITGARWSLEGAEAFLRLRSLRASGDFDEYWDFHLQQEYKRNHEARYENGQVPLPNPAPESKPKASRLRLVK
;
A
#
# COMPACT_ATOMS: atom_id res chain seq x y z
N VAL A 1 4.36 19.28 -7.17
CA VAL A 1 3.38 20.17 -6.51
C VAL A 1 3.74 21.63 -6.75
N VAL A 2 4.92 22.12 -6.32
CA VAL A 2 5.32 23.55 -6.49
C VAL A 2 5.24 24.00 -7.96
N ILE A 3 5.80 23.21 -8.88
CA ILE A 3 5.76 23.49 -10.32
C ILE A 3 4.31 23.51 -10.82
N SER A 4 3.51 22.52 -10.43
CA SER A 4 2.10 22.43 -10.84
C SER A 4 1.26 23.61 -10.33
N ILE A 5 1.50 24.12 -9.12
CA ILE A 5 0.84 25.31 -8.60
C ILE A 5 1.23 26.53 -9.44
N ARG A 6 2.52 26.70 -9.75
CA ARG A 6 3.00 27.78 -10.60
C ARG A 6 2.35 27.75 -11.98
N ASP A 7 2.32 26.57 -12.61
CA ASP A 7 1.82 26.42 -13.97
C ASP A 7 0.30 26.62 -14.06
N GLN A 8 -0.45 26.25 -13.01
CA GLN A 8 -1.91 26.39 -12.98
C GLN A 8 -2.42 27.73 -12.46
N ARG A 9 -1.66 28.38 -11.55
CA ARG A 9 -2.11 29.58 -10.83
C ARG A 9 -1.18 30.79 -10.97
N GLY A 10 -0.05 30.65 -11.69
CA GLY A 10 0.92 31.72 -11.87
C GLY A 10 1.70 32.11 -10.58
N VAL A 11 1.47 31.42 -9.47
CA VAL A 11 2.05 31.75 -8.17
C VAL A 11 3.14 30.74 -7.81
N THR A 12 4.32 31.23 -7.41
CA THR A 12 5.39 30.39 -6.89
C THR A 12 5.24 30.23 -5.39
N VAL A 13 4.98 29.00 -4.93
CA VAL A 13 4.86 28.64 -3.51
C VAL A 13 6.14 27.92 -3.09
N PRO A 14 6.86 28.36 -2.05
CA PRO A 14 8.04 27.66 -1.54
C PRO A 14 7.71 26.24 -1.09
N LYS A 15 8.65 25.29 -1.32
CA LYS A 15 8.51 23.89 -0.92
C LYS A 15 8.11 23.74 0.56
N ARG A 16 8.74 24.53 1.44
CA ARG A 16 8.43 24.50 2.89
C ARG A 16 6.98 24.86 3.19
N GLN A 17 6.44 25.85 2.49
CA GLN A 17 5.04 26.26 2.67
C GLN A 17 4.05 25.19 2.18
N VAL A 18 4.36 24.48 1.08
CA VAL A 18 3.56 23.35 0.61
C VAL A 18 3.57 22.21 1.63
N GLU A 19 4.74 21.90 2.21
CA GLU A 19 4.87 20.87 3.23
C GLU A 19 4.12 21.26 4.52
N GLU A 20 4.23 22.51 4.95
CA GLU A 20 3.49 23.03 6.11
C GLU A 20 1.97 22.95 5.89
N SER A 21 1.50 23.38 4.72
CA SER A 21 0.09 23.28 4.36
C SER A 21 -0.41 21.83 4.36
N ALA A 22 0.40 20.88 3.85
CA ALA A 22 0.05 19.46 3.87
C ALA A 22 -0.02 18.90 5.32
N ARG A 23 0.90 19.32 6.19
CA ARG A 23 0.88 18.94 7.62
C ARG A 23 -0.39 19.44 8.31
N ARG A 24 -0.74 20.70 8.08
CA ARG A 24 -1.98 21.29 8.64
C ARG A 24 -3.20 20.58 8.10
N ALA A 25 -3.30 20.38 6.80
CA ALA A 25 -4.42 19.72 6.14
C ALA A 25 -4.60 18.25 6.55
N SER A 26 -3.57 17.58 7.08
CA SER A 26 -3.63 16.16 7.48
C SER A 26 -3.68 15.93 9.00
N ARG A 27 -3.74 17.00 9.80
CA ARG A 27 -3.59 16.90 11.27
C ARG A 27 -4.69 16.10 11.96
N ASP A 28 -5.90 16.14 11.41
CA ASP A 28 -7.07 15.50 11.99
C ASP A 28 -7.33 14.08 11.46
N PHE A 29 -6.39 13.53 10.69
CA PHE A 29 -6.52 12.22 10.05
C PHE A 29 -6.87 11.08 11.03
N GLU A 30 -6.14 10.98 12.13
CA GLU A 30 -6.39 9.92 13.13
C GLU A 30 -7.74 10.12 13.80
N LEU A 31 -8.04 11.36 14.24
CA LEU A 31 -9.29 11.70 14.90
C LEU A 31 -10.52 11.42 14.02
N PHE A 32 -10.42 11.68 12.72
CA PHE A 32 -11.46 11.37 11.75
C PHE A 32 -11.79 9.87 11.72
N TYR A 33 -10.77 9.03 11.60
CA TYR A 33 -10.98 7.59 11.57
C TYR A 33 -11.34 7.00 12.94
N GLU A 34 -10.88 7.59 14.05
CA GLU A 34 -11.32 7.23 15.39
C GLU A 34 -12.82 7.52 15.58
N GLN A 35 -13.28 8.69 15.12
CA GLN A 35 -14.70 9.02 15.14
C GLN A 35 -15.51 8.08 14.26
N GLN A 36 -15.04 7.72 13.07
CA GLN A 36 -15.72 6.74 12.22
C GLN A 36 -15.82 5.35 12.88
N ARG A 37 -14.79 4.94 13.62
CA ARG A 37 -14.80 3.67 14.37
C ARG A 37 -15.76 3.69 15.55
N SER A 38 -15.82 4.82 16.27
CA SER A 38 -16.70 4.98 17.45
C SER A 38 -18.17 5.16 17.09
N GLN A 39 -18.48 5.68 15.91
CA GLN A 39 -19.84 5.76 15.40
C GLN A 39 -20.35 4.38 14.95
N ASN A 40 -20.52 3.48 15.90
CA ASN A 40 -20.88 2.06 15.74
C ASN A 40 -22.24 1.78 15.08
N ALA A 41 -22.89 2.72 14.47
CA ALA A 41 -24.24 2.60 13.96
C ALA A 41 -24.40 2.95 12.47
N ARG A 42 -23.32 3.01 11.69
CA ARG A 42 -23.52 2.98 10.25
C ARG A 42 -23.96 1.57 9.86
N GLU A 43 -25.09 1.47 9.21
CA GLU A 43 -25.54 0.23 8.59
C GLU A 43 -24.36 -0.42 7.86
N VAL A 44 -24.05 -1.66 8.25
CA VAL A 44 -23.00 -2.45 7.58
C VAL A 44 -23.39 -2.50 6.11
N LYS A 45 -22.62 -1.87 5.25
CA LYS A 45 -22.89 -1.85 3.81
C LYS A 45 -23.01 -3.28 3.31
N LYS A 46 -24.06 -3.57 2.57
CA LYS A 46 -24.20 -4.86 1.89
C LYS A 46 -23.15 -4.92 0.78
N THR A 47 -22.10 -5.65 1.00
CA THR A 47 -20.96 -5.82 0.08
C THR A 47 -20.60 -7.28 -0.02
N GLY A 48 -19.74 -7.66 -0.96
CA GLY A 48 -19.31 -9.02 -1.19
C GLY A 48 -18.95 -9.81 0.07
N PRO A 49 -19.12 -11.14 0.06
CA PRO A 49 -18.96 -12.00 1.24
C PRO A 49 -17.51 -12.28 1.63
N ILE A 50 -16.54 -11.89 0.80
CA ILE A 50 -15.11 -12.04 1.09
C ILE A 50 -14.58 -10.70 1.59
N LEU A 51 -13.93 -10.69 2.76
CA LEU A 51 -13.25 -9.53 3.33
C LEU A 51 -11.75 -9.77 3.25
N ALA A 52 -11.07 -8.95 2.45
CA ALA A 52 -9.65 -9.07 2.19
C ALA A 52 -8.85 -8.02 2.96
N ILE A 53 -7.80 -8.48 3.65
CA ILE A 53 -6.79 -7.66 4.30
C ILE A 53 -5.48 -7.89 3.57
N THR A 54 -4.75 -6.83 3.25
CA THR A 54 -3.42 -6.95 2.68
C THR A 54 -2.52 -5.82 3.15
N ALA A 55 -1.26 -6.12 3.34
CA ALA A 55 -0.26 -5.14 3.72
C ALA A 55 1.04 -5.38 2.95
N ASP A 56 1.83 -4.33 2.73
CA ASP A 56 3.13 -4.42 2.10
C ASP A 56 4.04 -3.28 2.59
N GLY A 57 5.34 -3.44 2.43
CA GLY A 57 6.35 -2.47 2.80
C GLY A 57 6.91 -1.72 1.59
N LYS A 58 6.83 -0.38 1.58
CA LYS A 58 7.40 0.43 0.50
C LYS A 58 8.37 1.49 1.01
N GLY A 59 9.58 1.51 0.43
CA GLY A 59 10.63 2.44 0.85
C GLY A 59 10.41 3.85 0.32
N VAL A 60 10.45 4.86 1.21
CA VAL A 60 10.37 6.29 0.91
C VAL A 60 11.77 6.91 1.03
N PRO A 61 12.26 7.67 0.02
CA PRO A 61 13.54 8.38 0.13
C PRO A 61 13.46 9.50 1.18
N MET A 62 14.37 9.49 2.16
CA MET A 62 14.37 10.44 3.28
C MET A 62 15.55 11.38 3.25
N LEU A 63 15.45 12.49 3.97
CA LEU A 63 16.61 13.27 4.41
C LEU A 63 17.51 12.39 5.29
N LYS A 64 18.81 12.59 5.24
CA LYS A 64 19.77 11.77 6.01
C LYS A 64 19.50 11.81 7.52
N SER A 65 19.12 12.98 8.04
CA SER A 65 18.74 13.19 9.45
C SER A 65 17.51 12.37 9.88
N GLU A 66 16.63 12.02 8.92
CA GLU A 66 15.36 11.36 9.17
C GLU A 66 15.38 9.83 8.94
N LEU A 67 16.55 9.32 8.56
CA LEU A 67 16.75 7.87 8.44
C LEU A 67 16.78 7.22 9.83
N ARG A 68 16.32 5.97 9.93
CA ARG A 68 16.54 5.17 11.13
C ARG A 68 18.04 5.04 11.38
N GLU A 69 18.46 5.02 12.64
CA GLU A 69 19.88 5.00 13.03
C GLU A 69 20.67 3.88 12.33
N ALA A 70 20.17 2.66 12.33
CA ALA A 70 20.80 1.53 11.64
C ALA A 70 20.97 1.78 10.13
N THR A 71 19.98 2.41 9.47
CA THR A 71 20.07 2.75 8.04
C THR A 71 21.08 3.87 7.79
N ARG A 72 21.14 4.85 8.70
CA ARG A 72 22.08 5.97 8.64
C ARG A 72 23.51 5.47 8.80
N LYS A 73 23.80 4.69 9.85
CA LYS A 73 25.11 4.05 10.05
C LYS A 73 25.53 3.23 8.83
N ALA A 74 24.65 2.38 8.33
CA ALA A 74 24.92 1.58 7.14
C ALA A 74 25.07 2.41 5.83
N ALA A 75 24.55 3.65 5.80
CA ALA A 75 24.76 4.57 4.68
C ALA A 75 26.09 5.33 4.80
N GLU A 76 26.54 5.61 6.02
CA GLU A 76 27.84 6.27 6.34
C GLU A 76 29.02 5.31 6.15
N GLU A 77 28.88 4.07 6.57
CA GLU A 77 29.88 3.00 6.42
C GLU A 77 30.02 2.48 4.98
N ARG A 78 29.11 2.91 4.11
CA ARG A 78 29.07 2.44 2.74
C ARG A 78 30.28 2.87 1.94
N GLN A 79 31.06 1.92 1.45
CA GLN A 79 32.08 2.16 0.42
C GLN A 79 31.46 1.93 -0.98
N PRO A 80 31.28 3.00 -1.79
CA PRO A 80 30.76 2.83 -3.14
C PRO A 80 31.79 2.11 -4.01
N ARG A 81 31.31 1.10 -4.77
CA ARG A 81 32.17 0.34 -5.70
C ARG A 81 32.69 1.22 -6.85
N LEU A 82 31.89 2.21 -7.26
CA LEU A 82 32.24 3.16 -8.32
C LEU A 82 32.11 4.60 -7.82
N LYS A 83 32.97 5.51 -8.30
CA LYS A 83 33.01 6.92 -7.87
C LYS A 83 31.76 7.73 -8.27
N HIS A 84 31.21 7.49 -9.48
CA HIS A 84 30.19 8.36 -10.07
C HIS A 84 28.81 7.69 -10.27
N ARG A 85 28.70 6.38 -10.18
CA ARG A 85 27.43 5.64 -10.34
C ARG A 85 27.39 4.41 -9.44
N ARG A 86 26.19 3.87 -9.20
CA ARG A 86 26.04 2.63 -8.45
C ARG A 86 26.22 1.43 -9.36
N SER A 87 26.84 0.40 -8.83
CA SER A 87 26.89 -0.90 -9.49
C SER A 87 25.51 -1.58 -9.46
N PRO A 88 25.19 -2.46 -10.40
CA PRO A 88 23.96 -3.27 -10.33
C PRO A 88 23.84 -3.99 -8.97
N GLY A 89 22.64 -3.96 -8.39
CA GLY A 89 22.37 -4.54 -7.06
C GLY A 89 22.80 -3.69 -5.85
N GLU A 90 23.55 -2.61 -6.05
CA GLU A 90 24.00 -1.73 -4.96
C GLU A 90 22.87 -0.85 -4.41
N LYS A 91 22.45 -1.11 -3.15
CA LYS A 91 21.35 -0.39 -2.49
C LYS A 91 21.79 1.00 -2.03
N SER A 92 20.94 2.02 -2.22
CA SER A 92 21.25 3.42 -1.85
C SER A 92 21.25 3.68 -0.34
N LYS A 93 20.61 2.82 0.46
CA LYS A 93 20.44 2.98 1.92
C LYS A 93 19.92 4.38 2.33
N THR A 94 19.06 4.98 1.50
CA THR A 94 18.49 6.31 1.70
C THR A 94 16.98 6.28 1.92
N LYS A 95 16.40 5.08 2.05
CA LYS A 95 14.96 4.89 2.21
C LYS A 95 14.61 4.44 3.62
N ARG A 96 13.47 4.93 4.11
CA ARG A 96 12.77 4.42 5.28
C ARG A 96 11.53 3.65 4.81
N MET A 97 11.29 2.48 5.37
CA MET A 97 10.12 1.67 5.00
C MET A 97 8.85 2.28 5.60
N SER A 98 7.87 2.51 4.74
CA SER A 98 6.48 2.74 5.12
C SER A 98 5.72 1.42 5.03
N THR A 99 4.74 1.22 5.90
CA THR A 99 3.80 0.11 5.78
C THR A 99 2.55 0.63 5.08
N VAL A 100 2.16 -0.03 4.01
CA VAL A 100 0.92 0.22 3.25
C VAL A 100 -0.06 -0.88 3.59
N ALA A 101 -1.32 -0.55 3.84
CA ALA A 101 -2.37 -1.52 4.08
C ALA A 101 -3.60 -1.24 3.22
N ALA A 102 -4.36 -2.28 2.93
CA ALA A 102 -5.66 -2.17 2.28
C ALA A 102 -6.65 -3.17 2.91
N VAL A 103 -7.89 -2.71 3.07
CA VAL A 103 -9.05 -3.54 3.46
C VAL A 103 -10.16 -3.28 2.47
N TYR A 104 -10.73 -4.34 1.93
CA TYR A 104 -11.82 -4.27 0.96
C TYR A 104 -12.69 -5.52 1.03
N THR A 105 -13.89 -5.43 0.49
CA THR A 105 -14.73 -6.59 0.25
C THR A 105 -14.80 -6.90 -1.23
N ILE A 106 -15.10 -8.15 -1.59
CA ILE A 106 -15.17 -8.56 -2.99
C ILE A 106 -16.12 -9.75 -3.14
N GLU A 107 -16.80 -9.80 -4.29
CA GLU A 107 -17.57 -10.96 -4.69
C GLU A 107 -16.65 -12.13 -5.08
N PRO A 108 -17.02 -13.38 -4.77
CA PRO A 108 -16.26 -14.55 -5.16
C PRO A 108 -16.23 -14.70 -6.69
N PHE A 109 -15.05 -15.10 -7.20
CA PHE A 109 -14.86 -15.36 -8.63
C PHE A 109 -14.12 -16.68 -8.81
N ALA A 110 -14.86 -17.77 -8.89
CA ALA A 110 -14.31 -19.11 -9.09
C ALA A 110 -13.61 -19.23 -10.44
N ARG A 111 -12.42 -19.83 -10.44
CA ARG A 111 -11.58 -20.02 -11.63
C ARG A 111 -10.88 -21.37 -11.57
N THR A 112 -10.46 -21.86 -12.73
CA THR A 112 -9.61 -23.05 -12.81
C THR A 112 -8.13 -22.68 -12.95
N PRO A 113 -7.20 -23.60 -12.62
CA PRO A 113 -5.77 -23.41 -12.87
C PRO A 113 -5.47 -23.07 -14.33
N GLU A 114 -6.16 -23.70 -15.27
CA GLU A 114 -5.98 -23.50 -16.72
C GLU A 114 -6.38 -22.07 -17.14
N GLN A 115 -7.47 -21.55 -16.56
CA GLN A 115 -7.88 -20.17 -16.80
C GLN A 115 -6.82 -19.19 -16.33
N ILE A 116 -6.23 -19.39 -15.16
CA ILE A 116 -5.16 -18.53 -14.65
C ILE A 116 -3.92 -18.56 -15.55
N VAL A 117 -3.47 -19.74 -15.94
CA VAL A 117 -2.32 -19.88 -16.85
C VAL A 117 -2.58 -19.21 -18.18
N ARG A 118 -3.79 -19.37 -18.75
CA ARG A 118 -4.21 -18.71 -19.98
C ARG A 118 -4.23 -17.18 -19.86
N GLU A 119 -4.69 -16.66 -18.72
CA GLU A 119 -4.72 -15.20 -18.47
C GLU A 119 -3.32 -14.54 -18.44
N LEU A 120 -2.28 -15.31 -18.14
CA LEU A 120 -0.89 -14.84 -18.15
C LEU A 120 -0.23 -14.87 -19.54
N ALA A 121 -0.83 -15.60 -20.48
CA ALA A 121 -0.38 -15.59 -21.88
C ALA A 121 -0.90 -14.33 -22.61
N PRO A 122 -0.24 -13.88 -23.68
CA PRO A 122 -0.77 -12.82 -24.54
C PRO A 122 -2.12 -13.27 -25.13
N ILE A 123 -3.20 -12.59 -24.73
CA ILE A 123 -4.56 -13.00 -25.05
C ILE A 123 -5.14 -12.08 -26.10
N HIS A 124 -5.73 -12.71 -27.15
CA HIS A 124 -6.54 -12.04 -28.16
C HIS A 124 -8.05 -12.16 -27.91
N GLU A 125 -8.46 -12.86 -26.86
CA GLU A 125 -9.86 -13.06 -26.53
C GLU A 125 -10.31 -12.22 -25.32
N ALA A 126 -11.58 -11.81 -25.31
CA ALA A 126 -12.16 -11.08 -24.19
C ALA A 126 -12.21 -11.98 -22.93
N LEU A 127 -11.54 -11.55 -21.86
CA LEU A 127 -11.60 -12.23 -20.57
C LEU A 127 -12.93 -11.94 -19.86
N PRO A 128 -13.43 -12.87 -19.04
CA PRO A 128 -14.57 -12.60 -18.17
C PRO A 128 -14.34 -11.39 -17.28
N GLN A 129 -15.35 -10.55 -17.11
CA GLN A 129 -15.25 -9.38 -16.24
C GLN A 129 -15.07 -9.83 -14.78
N ARG A 130 -13.95 -9.46 -14.18
CA ARG A 130 -13.66 -9.80 -12.77
C ARG A 130 -14.41 -8.85 -11.83
N PRO A 131 -14.87 -9.35 -10.67
CA PRO A 131 -15.41 -8.50 -9.61
C PRO A 131 -14.38 -7.43 -9.22
N ARG A 132 -14.87 -6.23 -8.95
CA ARG A 132 -14.03 -5.13 -8.45
C ARG A 132 -14.07 -5.10 -6.93
N PRO A 133 -12.97 -4.71 -6.28
CA PRO A 133 -12.98 -4.43 -4.85
C PRO A 133 -14.02 -3.37 -4.49
N GLU A 134 -14.85 -3.67 -3.50
CA GLU A 134 -15.89 -2.81 -2.96
C GLU A 134 -15.47 -2.23 -1.61
N ASP A 135 -15.97 -1.04 -1.28
CA ASP A 135 -15.72 -0.35 -0.01
C ASP A 135 -14.22 -0.38 0.36
N LYS A 136 -13.37 -0.09 -0.61
CA LYS A 136 -11.92 -0.19 -0.48
C LYS A 136 -11.35 0.98 0.32
N ARG A 137 -10.69 0.68 1.45
CA ARG A 137 -9.85 1.62 2.17
C ARG A 137 -8.37 1.24 1.99
N VAL A 138 -7.55 2.23 1.66
CA VAL A 138 -6.09 2.08 1.54
C VAL A 138 -5.39 3.20 2.29
N TRP A 139 -4.37 2.86 3.05
CA TRP A 139 -3.57 3.85 3.76
C TRP A 139 -2.12 3.40 3.91
N ALA A 140 -1.28 4.34 4.25
CA ALA A 140 0.13 4.09 4.51
C ALA A 140 0.65 4.97 5.63
N SER A 141 1.58 4.46 6.41
CA SER A 141 2.32 5.24 7.39
C SER A 141 3.81 4.91 7.34
N ILE A 142 4.63 5.95 7.51
CA ILE A 142 6.07 5.83 7.68
C ILE A 142 6.50 6.02 9.13
N LYS A 143 5.60 6.56 9.97
CA LYS A 143 5.82 6.79 11.39
C LYS A 143 5.45 5.56 12.22
N HIS A 144 4.27 5.02 11.98
CA HIS A 144 3.75 3.88 12.72
C HIS A 144 4.50 2.60 12.37
N PRO A 145 4.77 1.72 13.35
CA PRO A 145 5.35 0.41 13.09
C PRO A 145 4.33 -0.51 12.40
N PRO A 146 4.79 -1.58 11.73
CA PRO A 146 3.91 -2.52 11.02
C PRO A 146 2.78 -3.09 11.89
N GLU A 147 3.06 -3.36 13.16
CA GLU A 147 2.10 -3.88 14.15
C GLU A 147 0.88 -2.96 14.28
N ALA A 148 1.12 -1.66 14.40
CA ALA A 148 0.05 -0.66 14.53
C ALA A 148 -0.81 -0.59 13.26
N ILE A 149 -0.19 -0.69 12.08
CA ILE A 149 -0.90 -0.65 10.80
C ILE A 149 -1.73 -1.92 10.58
N ILE A 150 -1.19 -3.09 10.93
CA ILE A 150 -1.94 -4.35 10.86
C ILE A 150 -3.10 -4.33 11.85
N LYS A 151 -2.89 -3.83 13.09
CA LYS A 151 -3.97 -3.65 14.05
C LYS A 151 -5.08 -2.74 13.48
N GLN A 152 -4.74 -1.59 12.89
CA GLN A 152 -5.71 -0.72 12.23
C GLN A 152 -6.47 -1.43 11.10
N ALA A 153 -5.81 -2.36 10.37
CA ALA A 153 -6.49 -3.13 9.32
C ALA A 153 -7.53 -4.10 9.91
N PHE A 154 -7.22 -4.73 11.04
CA PHE A 154 -8.18 -5.57 11.74
C PHE A 154 -9.32 -4.76 12.40
N GLU A 155 -9.04 -3.59 12.97
CA GLU A 155 -10.08 -2.67 13.47
C GLU A 155 -11.04 -2.26 12.35
N GLU A 156 -10.50 -1.94 11.17
CA GLU A 156 -11.31 -1.61 9.99
C GLU A 156 -12.12 -2.81 9.49
N ALA A 157 -11.54 -3.99 9.46
CA ALA A 157 -12.20 -5.23 9.08
C ALA A 157 -13.34 -5.59 10.06
N GLN A 158 -13.08 -5.47 11.37
CA GLN A 158 -14.06 -5.69 12.43
C GLN A 158 -15.25 -4.71 12.33
N ARG A 159 -14.99 -3.45 11.99
CA ARG A 159 -16.05 -2.45 11.76
C ARG A 159 -16.97 -2.86 10.60
N ARG A 160 -16.43 -3.50 9.55
CA ARG A 160 -17.19 -3.93 8.36
C ARG A 160 -17.93 -5.25 8.56
N ASP A 161 -17.41 -6.10 9.41
CA ASP A 161 -17.99 -7.42 9.69
C ASP A 161 -17.95 -7.72 11.21
N PRO A 162 -18.70 -6.97 12.02
CA PRO A 162 -18.69 -7.11 13.48
C PRO A 162 -19.21 -8.47 13.97
N LYS A 163 -19.94 -9.21 13.14
CA LYS A 163 -20.50 -10.53 13.45
C LYS A 163 -19.71 -11.68 12.86
N HIS A 164 -18.58 -11.42 12.20
CA HIS A 164 -17.73 -12.40 11.51
C HIS A 164 -18.54 -13.31 10.55
N THR A 165 -19.39 -12.70 9.74
CA THR A 165 -20.23 -13.40 8.77
C THR A 165 -19.57 -13.58 7.41
N LYS A 166 -18.50 -12.79 7.15
CA LYS A 166 -17.74 -12.84 5.92
C LYS A 166 -16.54 -13.80 6.05
N GLU A 167 -16.04 -14.28 4.91
CA GLU A 167 -14.77 -15.01 4.86
C GLU A 167 -13.61 -14.03 4.90
N TRP A 168 -12.83 -14.06 5.99
CA TRP A 168 -11.67 -13.20 6.15
C TRP A 168 -10.45 -13.83 5.52
N ILE A 169 -9.83 -13.13 4.59
CA ILE A 169 -8.61 -13.57 3.92
C ILE A 169 -7.49 -12.53 4.07
N ALA A 170 -6.25 -12.98 4.10
CA ALA A 170 -5.06 -12.12 4.02
C ALA A 170 -4.20 -12.53 2.84
N LEU A 171 -3.84 -11.56 2.00
CA LEU A 171 -2.91 -11.74 0.90
C LEU A 171 -1.53 -11.22 1.31
N VAL A 172 -0.49 -12.04 1.19
CA VAL A 172 0.87 -11.77 1.69
C VAL A 172 1.95 -12.15 0.67
N ASP A 173 3.11 -11.46 0.74
CA ASP A 173 4.29 -11.75 -0.08
C ASP A 173 5.23 -12.81 0.54
N GLY A 174 4.93 -13.28 1.75
CA GLY A 174 5.77 -14.21 2.50
C GLY A 174 6.74 -13.55 3.47
N ASN A 175 6.56 -12.27 3.81
CA ASN A 175 7.30 -11.63 4.87
C ASN A 175 6.95 -12.25 6.23
N GLN A 176 7.93 -12.87 6.91
CA GLN A 176 7.69 -13.61 8.16
C GLN A 176 7.10 -12.73 9.27
N THR A 177 7.64 -11.54 9.47
CA THR A 177 7.13 -10.61 10.48
C THR A 177 5.66 -10.26 10.23
N GLN A 178 5.28 -10.06 8.97
CA GLN A 178 3.91 -9.77 8.59
C GLN A 178 2.97 -10.95 8.84
N LEU A 179 3.42 -12.17 8.52
CA LEU A 179 2.68 -13.40 8.80
C LEU A 179 2.41 -13.58 10.30
N ASP A 180 3.43 -13.38 11.13
CA ASP A 180 3.31 -13.51 12.58
C ASP A 180 2.35 -12.48 13.18
N LEU A 181 2.42 -11.23 12.69
CA LEU A 181 1.51 -10.16 13.09
C LEU A 181 0.06 -10.42 12.67
N LEU A 182 -0.16 -10.94 11.46
CA LEU A 182 -1.49 -11.30 10.97
C LEU A 182 -2.10 -12.45 11.78
N ARG A 183 -1.31 -13.47 12.11
CA ARG A 183 -1.74 -14.60 12.95
C ARG A 183 -2.09 -14.14 14.37
N LEU A 184 -1.24 -13.29 14.95
CA LEU A 184 -1.49 -12.72 16.28
C LEU A 184 -2.79 -11.90 16.29
N ALA A 185 -2.94 -10.99 15.35
CA ALA A 185 -4.14 -10.18 15.23
C ALA A 185 -5.40 -11.03 15.00
N ALA A 186 -5.35 -12.05 14.13
CA ALA A 186 -6.47 -12.96 13.93
C ALA A 186 -6.89 -13.67 15.22
N LYS A 187 -5.92 -14.08 16.05
CA LYS A 187 -6.17 -14.66 17.36
C LYS A 187 -6.82 -13.67 18.33
N ASP A 188 -6.30 -12.44 18.38
CA ASP A 188 -6.79 -11.39 19.29
C ASP A 188 -8.23 -10.97 18.97
N TYR A 189 -8.59 -10.96 17.67
CA TYR A 189 -9.94 -10.66 17.23
C TYR A 189 -10.87 -11.89 17.17
N GLY A 190 -10.35 -13.09 17.47
CA GLY A 190 -11.14 -14.32 17.44
C GLY A 190 -11.70 -14.69 16.07
N VAL A 191 -10.98 -14.34 14.98
CA VAL A 191 -11.42 -14.56 13.60
C VAL A 191 -10.65 -15.70 12.94
N LYS A 192 -11.34 -16.46 12.08
CA LYS A 192 -10.71 -17.45 11.21
C LYS A 192 -10.16 -16.74 9.98
N LEU A 193 -8.85 -16.51 9.94
CA LEU A 193 -8.16 -15.87 8.82
C LEU A 193 -7.58 -16.91 7.87
N VAL A 194 -7.93 -16.83 6.58
CA VAL A 194 -7.28 -17.62 5.53
C VAL A 194 -6.14 -16.82 4.95
N ILE A 195 -4.90 -17.25 5.19
CA ILE A 195 -3.71 -16.60 4.64
C ILE A 195 -3.39 -17.23 3.29
N ILE A 196 -3.19 -16.38 2.27
CA ILE A 196 -2.94 -16.78 0.89
C ILE A 196 -1.64 -16.11 0.44
N LEU A 197 -0.71 -16.90 -0.05
CA LEU A 197 0.52 -16.36 -0.62
C LEU A 197 0.24 -15.74 -1.99
N ASP A 198 0.83 -14.58 -2.24
CA ASP A 198 0.65 -13.86 -3.50
C ASP A 198 1.22 -14.62 -4.69
N LEU A 199 0.37 -14.90 -5.67
CA LEU A 199 0.74 -15.63 -6.88
C LEU A 199 1.82 -14.90 -7.70
N ILE A 200 1.85 -13.56 -7.68
CA ILE A 200 2.86 -12.79 -8.43
C ILE A 200 4.25 -13.06 -7.88
N HIS A 201 4.40 -13.12 -6.55
CA HIS A 201 5.68 -13.48 -5.93
C HIS A 201 6.09 -14.92 -6.23
N VAL A 202 5.15 -15.87 -6.28
CA VAL A 202 5.44 -17.23 -6.73
C VAL A 202 5.94 -17.25 -8.17
N LEU A 203 5.31 -16.49 -9.06
CA LEU A 203 5.75 -16.33 -10.44
C LEU A 203 7.15 -15.74 -10.56
N GLU A 204 7.49 -14.73 -9.74
CA GLU A 204 8.84 -14.15 -9.73
C GLU A 204 9.91 -15.20 -9.40
N TYR A 205 9.64 -16.09 -8.43
CA TYR A 205 10.54 -17.18 -8.08
C TYR A 205 10.63 -18.23 -9.18
N LEU A 206 9.52 -18.60 -9.81
CA LEU A 206 9.49 -19.52 -10.93
C LEU A 206 10.30 -18.99 -12.13
N TRP A 207 10.15 -17.70 -12.46
CA TRP A 207 10.93 -17.08 -13.53
C TRP A 207 12.43 -17.05 -13.23
N LYS A 208 12.83 -16.77 -11.98
CA LYS A 208 14.25 -16.85 -11.58
C LYS A 208 14.80 -18.26 -11.75
N ALA A 209 14.03 -19.29 -11.38
CA ALA A 209 14.41 -20.68 -11.56
C ALA A 209 14.43 -21.08 -13.04
N ALA A 210 13.52 -20.57 -13.87
CA ALA A 210 13.49 -20.84 -15.31
C ALA A 210 14.76 -20.39 -16.02
N TRP A 211 15.31 -19.22 -15.65
CA TRP A 211 16.54 -18.68 -16.22
C TRP A 211 17.80 -19.48 -15.86
N ALA A 212 17.74 -20.43 -14.92
CA ALA A 212 18.80 -21.39 -14.68
C ALA A 212 18.75 -22.60 -15.64
N PHE A 213 17.64 -22.81 -16.34
CA PHE A 213 17.45 -23.90 -17.31
C PHE A 213 17.39 -23.42 -18.75
N HIS A 214 17.13 -22.14 -18.99
CA HIS A 214 16.86 -21.55 -20.29
C HIS A 214 17.61 -20.23 -20.44
N ASP A 215 18.02 -19.94 -21.66
CA ASP A 215 18.64 -18.65 -21.99
C ASP A 215 17.63 -17.51 -22.03
N ALA A 216 18.12 -16.27 -21.83
CA ALA A 216 17.27 -15.08 -21.89
C ALA A 216 16.63 -14.93 -23.28
N GLY A 217 15.29 -14.85 -23.33
CA GLY A 217 14.51 -14.75 -24.57
C GLY A 217 14.09 -16.09 -25.17
N ASP A 218 14.47 -17.23 -24.58
CA ASP A 218 13.99 -18.54 -25.00
C ASP A 218 12.50 -18.71 -24.62
N ARG A 219 11.67 -18.98 -25.65
CA ARG A 219 10.22 -19.24 -25.45
C ARG A 219 9.95 -20.52 -24.66
N ALA A 220 10.88 -21.47 -24.62
CA ALA A 220 10.75 -22.68 -23.81
C ALA A 220 10.67 -22.35 -22.31
N ALA A 221 11.23 -21.23 -21.87
CA ALA A 221 11.07 -20.75 -20.50
C ALA A 221 9.60 -20.44 -20.13
N GLU A 222 8.83 -19.84 -21.05
CA GLU A 222 7.40 -19.56 -20.83
C GLU A 222 6.60 -20.85 -20.61
N SER A 223 6.81 -21.85 -21.48
CA SER A 223 6.17 -23.17 -21.34
C SER A 223 6.57 -23.84 -20.03
N TRP A 224 7.85 -23.79 -19.70
CA TRP A 224 8.40 -24.34 -18.45
C TRP A 224 7.74 -23.72 -17.21
N VAL A 225 7.60 -22.38 -17.18
CA VAL A 225 6.93 -21.65 -16.09
C VAL A 225 5.45 -21.98 -16.05
N GLY A 226 4.77 -21.98 -17.20
CA GLY A 226 3.34 -22.28 -17.31
C GLY A 226 2.98 -23.66 -16.77
N GLU A 227 3.73 -24.70 -17.10
CA GLU A 227 3.53 -26.08 -16.62
C GLU A 227 3.66 -26.16 -15.08
N ARG A 228 4.72 -25.56 -14.52
CA ARG A 228 4.96 -25.60 -13.06
C ARG A 228 3.94 -24.77 -12.32
N LEU A 229 3.56 -23.62 -12.87
CA LEU A 229 2.49 -22.82 -12.34
C LEU A 229 1.18 -23.58 -12.30
N ALA A 230 0.79 -24.29 -13.39
CA ALA A 230 -0.42 -25.11 -13.42
C ALA A 230 -0.43 -26.15 -12.30
N GLU A 231 0.69 -26.83 -12.06
CA GLU A 231 0.80 -27.82 -10.99
C GLU A 231 0.73 -27.17 -9.58
N ILE A 232 1.34 -26.00 -9.39
CA ILE A 232 1.22 -25.25 -8.12
C ILE A 232 -0.23 -24.85 -7.90
N LEU A 233 -0.93 -24.37 -8.93
CA LEU A 233 -2.34 -23.98 -8.86
C LEU A 233 -3.26 -25.18 -8.56
N ARG A 234 -2.86 -26.39 -8.93
CA ARG A 234 -3.54 -27.65 -8.56
C ARG A 234 -3.21 -28.16 -7.16
N GLY A 235 -2.38 -27.42 -6.39
CA GLY A 235 -1.99 -27.80 -5.03
C GLY A 235 -0.72 -28.65 -4.94
N HIS A 236 0.00 -28.89 -6.04
CA HIS A 236 1.16 -29.79 -6.11
C HIS A 236 2.51 -29.06 -5.90
N SER A 237 2.55 -27.98 -5.11
CA SER A 237 3.74 -27.14 -4.90
C SER A 237 4.99 -27.93 -4.44
N SER A 238 4.81 -28.92 -3.54
CA SER A 238 5.90 -29.77 -3.06
C SER A 238 6.48 -30.68 -4.16
N SER A 239 5.64 -31.21 -5.02
CA SER A 239 6.05 -32.04 -6.18
C SER A 239 6.84 -31.20 -7.20
N VAL A 240 6.38 -29.96 -7.44
CA VAL A 240 7.10 -29.01 -8.30
C VAL A 240 8.48 -28.69 -7.73
N ALA A 241 8.60 -28.40 -6.43
CA ALA A 241 9.88 -28.16 -5.77
C ALA A 241 10.85 -29.33 -5.90
N ALA A 242 10.37 -30.56 -5.64
CA ALA A 242 11.17 -31.77 -5.79
C ALA A 242 11.59 -32.02 -7.26
N GLY A 243 10.68 -31.82 -8.20
CA GLY A 243 10.93 -31.98 -9.64
C GLY A 243 11.98 -31.00 -10.18
N MET A 244 11.93 -29.76 -9.76
CA MET A 244 12.92 -28.74 -10.12
C MET A 244 14.32 -29.10 -9.62
N ARG A 245 14.46 -29.50 -8.36
CA ARG A 245 15.74 -29.96 -7.79
C ARG A 245 16.29 -31.20 -8.50
N ARG A 246 15.43 -32.19 -8.77
CA ARG A 246 15.81 -33.38 -9.55
C ARG A 246 16.32 -33.01 -10.94
N SER A 247 15.62 -32.11 -11.64
CA SER A 247 16.03 -31.63 -12.95
C SER A 247 17.40 -30.94 -12.94
N ALA A 248 17.66 -30.10 -11.90
CA ALA A 248 18.95 -29.47 -11.71
C ALA A 248 20.08 -30.49 -11.52
N THR A 249 19.84 -31.52 -10.70
CA THR A 249 20.81 -32.62 -10.46
C THR A 249 21.06 -33.44 -11.72
N LEU A 250 20.02 -33.81 -12.47
CA LEU A 250 20.17 -34.59 -13.71
C LEU A 250 20.93 -33.84 -14.82
N ARG A 251 20.84 -32.50 -14.84
CA ARG A 251 21.56 -31.63 -15.77
C ARG A 251 23.00 -31.33 -15.30
N GLY A 252 23.39 -31.78 -14.12
CA GLY A 252 24.73 -31.55 -13.56
C GLY A 252 25.03 -30.09 -13.27
N LEU A 253 24.01 -29.27 -12.95
CA LEU A 253 24.20 -27.84 -12.65
C LEU A 253 25.09 -27.66 -11.42
N SER A 254 26.06 -26.77 -11.52
CA SER A 254 26.92 -26.36 -10.41
C SER A 254 26.11 -25.67 -9.29
N GLU A 255 26.67 -25.54 -8.10
CA GLU A 255 26.05 -24.90 -6.95
C GLU A 255 25.56 -23.46 -7.26
N VAL A 256 26.35 -22.70 -8.02
CA VAL A 256 26.01 -21.34 -8.42
C VAL A 256 24.82 -21.29 -9.40
N GLU A 257 24.84 -22.18 -10.38
CA GLU A 257 23.78 -22.25 -11.41
C GLU A 257 22.45 -22.73 -10.82
N ARG A 258 22.47 -23.66 -9.87
CA ARG A 258 21.27 -24.21 -9.24
C ARG A 258 20.68 -23.34 -8.14
N ALA A 259 21.42 -22.35 -7.61
CA ALA A 259 20.97 -21.50 -6.50
C ALA A 259 19.56 -20.90 -6.71
N PRO A 260 19.19 -20.32 -7.88
CA PRO A 260 17.84 -19.80 -8.09
C PRO A 260 16.73 -20.89 -8.04
N ILE A 261 17.09 -22.13 -8.40
CA ILE A 261 16.17 -23.28 -8.37
C ILE A 261 15.94 -23.72 -6.93
N ASP A 262 17.02 -23.82 -6.15
CA ASP A 262 16.94 -24.18 -4.73
C ASP A 262 16.21 -23.10 -3.92
N ASP A 263 16.46 -21.82 -4.20
CA ASP A 263 15.73 -20.69 -3.60
C ASP A 263 14.20 -20.77 -3.88
N CYS A 264 13.82 -21.08 -5.13
CA CYS A 264 12.42 -21.26 -5.50
C CYS A 264 11.80 -22.47 -4.79
N ALA A 265 12.51 -23.62 -4.78
CA ALA A 265 12.05 -24.83 -4.12
C ALA A 265 11.87 -24.62 -2.60
N ASP A 266 12.83 -23.95 -1.96
CA ASP A 266 12.75 -23.62 -0.52
C ASP A 266 11.60 -22.68 -0.22
N TYR A 267 11.38 -21.68 -1.09
CA TYR A 267 10.22 -20.77 -0.97
C TYR A 267 8.90 -21.54 -1.03
N LEU A 268 8.72 -22.41 -2.02
CA LEU A 268 7.50 -23.22 -2.17
C LEU A 268 7.27 -24.14 -0.98
N LEU A 269 8.33 -24.80 -0.47
CA LEU A 269 8.23 -25.71 0.66
C LEU A 269 7.97 -24.97 1.97
N LYS A 270 8.63 -23.84 2.20
CA LYS A 270 8.45 -23.00 3.38
C LYS A 270 7.02 -22.50 3.53
N TYR A 271 6.42 -22.05 2.43
CA TYR A 271 5.09 -21.44 2.42
C TYR A 271 3.98 -22.37 1.93
N ARG A 272 4.21 -23.70 1.89
CA ARG A 272 3.27 -24.68 1.36
C ARG A 272 1.85 -24.60 1.95
N GLU A 273 1.74 -24.21 3.22
CA GLU A 273 0.45 -24.06 3.91
C GLU A 273 -0.42 -22.92 3.39
N PHE A 274 0.17 -21.98 2.63
CA PHE A 274 -0.51 -20.82 2.04
C PHE A 274 -0.68 -20.96 0.51
N LEU A 275 -0.30 -22.10 -0.07
CA LEU A 275 -0.30 -22.39 -1.51
C LEU A 275 -1.45 -23.34 -1.92
N HIS A 276 -2.54 -23.40 -1.14
CA HIS A 276 -3.73 -24.22 -1.50
C HIS A 276 -4.59 -23.52 -2.54
N TYR A 277 -3.96 -23.14 -3.67
CA TYR A 277 -4.66 -22.40 -4.73
C TYR A 277 -5.83 -23.16 -5.35
N ASP A 278 -5.77 -24.49 -5.41
CA ASP A 278 -6.87 -25.35 -5.80
C ASP A 278 -8.15 -25.03 -5.04
N ARG A 279 -8.06 -24.92 -3.72
CA ARG A 279 -9.17 -24.58 -2.83
C ARG A 279 -9.57 -23.11 -2.91
N TYR A 280 -8.59 -22.22 -3.01
CA TYR A 280 -8.83 -20.77 -3.07
C TYR A 280 -9.54 -20.39 -4.37
N LEU A 281 -9.12 -20.96 -5.51
CA LEU A 281 -9.74 -20.73 -6.80
C LEU A 281 -11.17 -21.29 -6.86
N ALA A 282 -11.41 -22.48 -6.31
CA ALA A 282 -12.75 -23.07 -6.22
C ALA A 282 -13.70 -22.22 -5.38
N LYS A 283 -13.20 -21.60 -4.30
CA LYS A 283 -13.98 -20.67 -3.46
C LYS A 283 -14.08 -19.26 -4.04
N GLY A 284 -13.43 -18.98 -5.15
CA GLY A 284 -13.44 -17.67 -5.80
C GLY A 284 -12.63 -16.60 -5.07
N TYR A 285 -11.66 -16.99 -4.22
CA TYR A 285 -10.81 -16.02 -3.52
C TYR A 285 -9.83 -15.34 -4.47
N PRO A 286 -9.50 -14.05 -4.24
CA PRO A 286 -8.35 -13.42 -4.89
C PRO A 286 -7.06 -14.12 -4.46
N ILE A 287 -6.16 -14.37 -5.41
CA ILE A 287 -4.88 -15.04 -5.18
C ILE A 287 -3.68 -14.16 -5.52
N ALA A 288 -3.92 -12.90 -5.89
CA ALA A 288 -2.90 -11.94 -6.24
C ALA A 288 -3.15 -10.59 -5.56
N THR A 289 -2.07 -9.91 -5.19
CA THR A 289 -2.07 -8.68 -4.39
C THR A 289 -2.22 -7.40 -5.21
N GLY A 290 -2.85 -7.42 -6.37
CA GLY A 290 -2.98 -6.26 -7.27
C GLY A 290 -3.52 -4.98 -6.60
N VAL A 291 -4.34 -5.10 -5.54
CA VAL A 291 -4.84 -3.95 -4.77
C VAL A 291 -3.70 -3.28 -3.99
N ILE A 292 -2.87 -4.06 -3.28
CA ILE A 292 -1.79 -3.50 -2.47
C ILE A 292 -0.61 -3.07 -3.34
N GLU A 293 -0.29 -3.79 -4.41
CA GLU A 293 0.73 -3.35 -5.38
C GLU A 293 0.36 -2.01 -6.00
N GLY A 294 -0.91 -1.87 -6.45
CA GLY A 294 -1.45 -0.61 -6.89
C GLY A 294 -1.34 0.47 -5.83
N ALA A 295 -1.69 0.17 -4.57
CA ALA A 295 -1.56 1.09 -3.44
C ALA A 295 -0.10 1.52 -3.22
N CYS A 296 0.84 0.60 -3.17
CA CYS A 296 2.28 0.88 -3.07
C CYS A 296 2.77 1.77 -4.21
N ARG A 297 2.26 1.56 -5.42
CA ARG A 297 2.58 2.38 -6.56
C ARG A 297 2.01 3.78 -6.43
N TYR A 298 0.69 3.94 -6.36
CA TYR A 298 0.08 5.27 -6.41
C TYR A 298 0.16 6.06 -5.10
N LEU A 299 0.22 5.42 -3.90
CA LEU A 299 0.44 6.16 -2.65
C LEU A 299 1.90 6.59 -2.49
N VAL A 300 2.85 5.71 -2.82
CA VAL A 300 4.27 5.92 -2.51
C VAL A 300 5.08 6.18 -3.79
N LYS A 301 5.23 5.18 -4.67
CA LYS A 301 6.21 5.19 -5.75
C LYS A 301 6.05 6.38 -6.68
N ASP A 302 4.87 6.58 -7.24
CA ASP A 302 4.61 7.57 -8.30
C ASP A 302 4.77 9.03 -7.85
N ARG A 303 4.82 9.27 -6.53
CA ARG A 303 4.87 10.63 -5.98
C ARG A 303 6.03 10.89 -5.04
N MET A 304 6.46 9.87 -4.31
CA MET A 304 7.50 10.04 -3.29
C MET A 304 8.88 9.58 -3.75
N GLU A 305 8.96 8.74 -4.80
CA GLU A 305 10.22 8.28 -5.39
C GLU A 305 10.65 9.05 -6.63
N ILE A 306 10.06 10.23 -6.90
CA ILE A 306 10.49 11.09 -8.00
C ILE A 306 11.97 11.42 -7.86
N THR A 307 12.69 11.45 -8.98
CA THR A 307 14.13 11.72 -9.03
C THR A 307 14.53 12.92 -8.18
N GLY A 308 15.48 12.72 -7.28
CA GLY A 308 15.96 13.76 -6.37
C GLY A 308 15.10 14.01 -5.14
N ALA A 309 13.92 13.38 -5.01
CA ALA A 309 13.07 13.55 -3.83
C ALA A 309 13.79 13.10 -2.55
N ARG A 310 13.65 13.91 -1.50
CA ARG A 310 14.08 13.62 -0.13
C ARG A 310 13.03 14.22 0.80
N TRP A 311 12.47 13.39 1.65
CA TRP A 311 11.37 13.77 2.51
C TRP A 311 11.81 13.94 3.96
N SER A 312 11.22 14.91 4.66
CA SER A 312 11.19 14.91 6.12
C SER A 312 10.19 13.84 6.59
N LEU A 313 10.33 13.35 7.82
CA LEU A 313 9.42 12.35 8.38
C LEU A 313 7.99 12.88 8.45
N GLU A 314 7.84 14.09 8.97
CA GLU A 314 6.55 14.77 9.10
C GLU A 314 5.89 15.05 7.75
N GLY A 315 6.67 15.56 6.79
CA GLY A 315 6.16 15.82 5.45
C GLY A 315 5.74 14.56 4.71
N ALA A 316 6.54 13.49 4.81
CA ALA A 316 6.20 12.20 4.22
C ALA A 316 4.90 11.64 4.79
N GLU A 317 4.75 11.63 6.11
CA GLU A 317 3.52 11.16 6.77
C GLU A 317 2.30 11.97 6.35
N ALA A 318 2.41 13.31 6.34
CA ALA A 318 1.32 14.20 5.93
C ALA A 318 0.85 13.91 4.50
N PHE A 319 1.79 13.72 3.57
CA PHE A 319 1.46 13.38 2.19
C PHE A 319 0.83 11.99 2.08
N LEU A 320 1.32 11.00 2.81
CA LEU A 320 0.72 9.66 2.83
C LEU A 320 -0.72 9.70 3.33
N ARG A 321 -1.01 10.46 4.39
CA ARG A 321 -2.37 10.64 4.95
C ARG A 321 -3.34 11.24 3.92
N LEU A 322 -2.97 12.37 3.30
CA LEU A 322 -3.82 13.03 2.29
C LEU A 322 -4.05 12.14 1.06
N ARG A 323 -3.03 11.39 0.65
CA ARG A 323 -3.15 10.43 -0.46
C ARG A 323 -4.03 9.24 -0.09
N SER A 324 -3.94 8.76 1.13
CA SER A 324 -4.78 7.68 1.66
C SER A 324 -6.25 8.07 1.63
N LEU A 325 -6.59 9.26 2.10
CA LEU A 325 -7.95 9.82 2.04
C LEU A 325 -8.48 9.87 0.60
N ARG A 326 -7.66 10.38 -0.32
CA ARG A 326 -8.04 10.46 -1.74
C ARG A 326 -8.22 9.08 -2.37
N ALA A 327 -7.35 8.14 -2.06
CA ALA A 327 -7.38 6.78 -2.61
C ALA A 327 -8.49 5.90 -2.04
N SER A 328 -8.92 6.19 -0.81
CA SER A 328 -10.06 5.54 -0.15
C SER A 328 -11.41 6.15 -0.53
N GLY A 329 -11.42 7.35 -1.13
CA GLY A 329 -12.65 8.08 -1.44
C GLY A 329 -13.20 8.92 -0.29
N ASP A 330 -12.46 9.01 0.82
CA ASP A 330 -12.91 9.66 2.07
C ASP A 330 -12.51 11.15 2.15
N PHE A 331 -11.91 11.70 1.08
CA PHE A 331 -11.30 13.04 1.12
C PHE A 331 -12.32 14.15 1.41
N ASP A 332 -13.47 14.12 0.77
CA ASP A 332 -14.45 15.19 0.89
C ASP A 332 -15.10 15.18 2.29
N GLU A 333 -15.46 13.99 2.81
CA GLU A 333 -15.98 13.81 4.18
C GLU A 333 -14.94 14.23 5.24
N TYR A 334 -13.69 13.84 5.03
CA TYR A 334 -12.58 14.28 5.87
C TYR A 334 -12.41 15.80 5.85
N TRP A 335 -12.52 16.42 4.67
CA TRP A 335 -12.30 17.85 4.53
C TRP A 335 -13.34 18.66 5.28
N ASP A 336 -14.61 18.27 5.22
CA ASP A 336 -15.69 18.88 6.01
C ASP A 336 -15.42 18.72 7.51
N PHE A 337 -15.03 17.52 7.93
CA PHE A 337 -14.63 17.26 9.32
C PHE A 337 -13.45 18.14 9.73
N HIS A 338 -12.41 18.22 8.92
CA HIS A 338 -11.23 19.03 9.19
C HIS A 338 -11.56 20.52 9.32
N LEU A 339 -12.39 21.06 8.45
CA LEU A 339 -12.84 22.46 8.54
C LEU A 339 -13.60 22.72 9.85
N GLN A 340 -14.46 21.80 10.29
CA GLN A 340 -15.12 21.90 11.61
C GLN A 340 -14.11 21.91 12.76
N GLN A 341 -13.08 21.04 12.72
CA GLN A 341 -12.03 21.02 13.73
C GLN A 341 -11.19 22.31 13.71
N GLU A 342 -10.89 22.85 12.51
CA GLU A 342 -10.21 24.14 12.36
C GLU A 342 -11.05 25.29 12.93
N TYR A 343 -12.36 25.29 12.67
CA TYR A 343 -13.26 26.29 13.24
C TYR A 343 -13.26 26.24 14.77
N LYS A 344 -13.40 25.06 15.36
CA LYS A 344 -13.32 24.85 16.81
C LYS A 344 -11.99 25.37 17.37
N ARG A 345 -10.87 25.03 16.78
CA ARG A 345 -9.52 25.45 17.23
C ARG A 345 -9.26 26.95 17.09
N ASN A 346 -9.73 27.55 16.02
CA ASN A 346 -9.37 28.92 15.66
C ASN A 346 -10.38 29.94 16.17
N HIS A 347 -11.62 29.52 16.46
CA HIS A 347 -12.70 30.40 16.88
C HIS A 347 -13.29 29.99 18.23
N GLU A 348 -14.01 28.86 18.31
CA GLU A 348 -14.74 28.50 19.53
C GLU A 348 -13.82 28.37 20.76
N ALA A 349 -12.66 27.71 20.63
CA ALA A 349 -11.73 27.51 21.74
C ALA A 349 -11.02 28.80 22.19
N ARG A 350 -11.13 29.89 21.43
CA ARG A 350 -10.51 31.19 21.75
C ARG A 350 -11.42 32.15 22.47
N TYR A 351 -12.71 31.83 22.56
CA TYR A 351 -13.72 32.69 23.17
C TYR A 351 -14.32 32.03 24.39
N GLU A 352 -14.61 32.84 25.39
CA GLU A 352 -15.31 32.41 26.60
C GLU A 352 -16.69 31.84 26.21
N ASN A 353 -17.04 30.69 26.76
CA ASN A 353 -18.27 29.94 26.45
C ASN A 353 -18.37 29.42 24.98
N GLY A 354 -17.27 29.37 24.20
CA GLY A 354 -17.26 28.88 22.84
C GLY A 354 -18.04 29.73 21.83
N GLN A 355 -18.52 30.92 22.21
CA GLN A 355 -19.26 31.80 21.33
C GLN A 355 -18.35 32.80 20.63
N VAL A 356 -18.34 32.77 19.29
CA VAL A 356 -17.63 33.76 18.47
C VAL A 356 -18.41 35.07 18.52
N PRO A 357 -17.83 36.20 19.00
CA PRO A 357 -18.50 37.49 18.97
C PRO A 357 -18.86 37.85 17.52
N LEU A 358 -20.05 38.32 17.29
CA LEU A 358 -20.44 38.90 16.02
C LEU A 358 -19.51 40.11 15.74
N PRO A 359 -19.02 40.31 14.51
CA PRO A 359 -18.25 41.52 14.21
C PRO A 359 -19.11 42.74 14.51
N ASN A 360 -18.54 43.64 15.31
CA ASN A 360 -19.23 44.92 15.54
C ASN A 360 -19.49 45.55 14.16
N PRO A 361 -20.74 46.02 13.93
CA PRO A 361 -21.00 46.76 12.68
C PRO A 361 -19.95 47.87 12.58
N ALA A 362 -19.31 47.96 11.41
CA ALA A 362 -18.31 49.00 11.18
C ALA A 362 -18.95 50.35 11.60
N PRO A 363 -18.23 51.17 12.37
CA PRO A 363 -18.75 52.47 12.71
C PRO A 363 -19.15 53.21 11.42
N GLU A 364 -20.41 53.66 11.36
CA GLU A 364 -20.87 54.41 10.19
C GLU A 364 -19.87 55.51 9.87
N SER A 365 -19.20 55.40 8.72
CA SER A 365 -18.28 56.42 8.26
C SER A 365 -19.09 57.69 8.07
N LYS A 366 -18.94 58.65 8.98
CA LYS A 366 -19.49 59.99 8.78
C LYS A 366 -18.97 60.46 7.43
N PRO A 367 -19.88 60.96 6.54
CA PRO A 367 -19.45 61.43 5.25
C PRO A 367 -18.39 62.52 5.44
N LYS A 368 -17.18 62.31 4.92
CA LYS A 368 -16.17 63.38 4.91
C LYS A 368 -16.74 64.50 4.04
N ALA A 369 -17.12 65.62 4.66
CA ALA A 369 -17.46 66.84 3.94
C ALA A 369 -16.30 67.26 3.08
N SER A 370 -16.44 67.10 1.78
CA SER A 370 -15.45 67.55 0.80
C SER A 370 -15.46 69.08 0.76
N ARG A 371 -14.49 69.70 1.39
CA ARG A 371 -14.22 71.14 1.19
C ARG A 371 -13.53 71.28 -0.19
N LEU A 372 -14.30 71.40 -1.23
CA LEU A 372 -13.82 71.97 -2.47
C LEU A 372 -13.52 73.45 -2.25
N ARG A 373 -12.26 73.82 -2.18
CA ARG A 373 -11.85 75.24 -2.30
C ARG A 373 -11.68 75.53 -3.78
N LEU A 374 -12.58 76.36 -4.27
CA LEU A 374 -12.36 77.07 -5.56
C LEU A 374 -11.20 78.04 -5.37
N VAL A 375 -10.12 77.86 -6.11
CA VAL A 375 -9.07 78.84 -6.27
C VAL A 375 -9.45 79.69 -7.48
N LYS A 376 -9.60 80.99 -7.26
CA LYS A 376 -9.74 82.00 -8.32
C LYS A 376 -8.40 82.23 -9.01
#